data_35213ec36f88170dbe6ab8d7764ca7b6
#
_entry.id   35213ec36f88170dbe6ab8d7764ca7b6
#
_cell.length_a   1.000
_cell.length_b   1.000
_cell.length_c   1.000
_cell.angle_alpha   90.00
_cell.angle_beta   90.00
_cell.angle_gamma   90.00
#
_symmetry.space_group_name_H-M   'P 1'
#
loop_
_entity.id
_entity.type
_entity.pdbx_description
1 polymer ?
#
loop_
_entity_poly.entity_id
_entity_poly.type
_entity_poly.pdbx_seq_one_letter_code
_entity_poly.pdbx_strand_id
1 'polypeptide(L)'
;LANDGLSAKYSWEDIYNTAAGTNPYRYPNQKFYTSDYLRKNKSRYDVTAEFEGGGKFAQFYTNVSYYREGDFLNFGEGKNNYTDRLNVRGNIDLQLADWASGWVNANATYYNQHGSNSEFWKAASTLRPNRVAPFIPLSYLDPMDANSLALINNSRNIITNPAGLPAGKYFLGATQEDQTNAFADMYAAGYNTWTSRQMQFDTGVKFDLSSLLKGLSFKTMFAVDYSTSYTTSLNDSYATFGVNWTQFDGKQIIGSVTQYGEDKHTGTLNSSNSAERQTLAWTGQFDYVNSFGNHNVNATLLANGYQQTISGEYHKVSNANLGLLVSYNYAHKYYADLAANVVHSAKLPEGNRNAISPSATLGWRLSEENFLKDVNWLNDLRLTAGYTVLNQDLDISEYFMYKNIFTATGTWWGWSDANNSIQTSDSQRGGNDKLGFIKRKEFNVGLNGALFSNRLSFAVNYYNTVTDGLLAQPDYIYPSYMHTYWPVSTFVPYINYGKNRRTGVDFSLGYKDKV
;
A
#
# COMPACT_ATOMS: atom_id res chain seq x y z
N LEU A 1 -1.68 -41.58 -14.76
CA LEU A 1 -0.84 -42.55 -14.03
C LEU A 1 -0.96 -43.96 -14.59
N ALA A 2 -2.17 -44.54 -14.76
CA ALA A 2 -2.33 -45.88 -15.32
C ALA A 2 -1.83 -45.98 -16.76
N ASN A 3 -2.05 -44.96 -17.59
CA ASN A 3 -1.53 -44.88 -18.96
C ASN A 3 0.00 -44.79 -19.04
N ASP A 4 0.64 -44.34 -17.94
CA ASP A 4 2.09 -44.20 -17.82
C ASP A 4 2.73 -45.43 -17.14
N GLY A 5 1.97 -46.50 -16.92
CA GLY A 5 2.43 -47.72 -16.24
C GLY A 5 2.62 -47.59 -14.73
N LEU A 6 2.11 -46.48 -14.14
CA LEU A 6 2.17 -46.25 -12.70
C LEU A 6 0.92 -46.80 -12.01
N SER A 7 1.04 -47.18 -10.75
CA SER A 7 -0.10 -47.59 -9.91
C SER A 7 -1.11 -46.47 -9.79
N ALA A 8 -2.40 -46.80 -9.88
CA ALA A 8 -3.47 -45.84 -9.62
C ALA A 8 -3.38 -45.31 -8.17
N LYS A 9 -3.50 -44.00 -7.99
CA LYS A 9 -3.44 -43.37 -6.69
C LYS A 9 -4.63 -43.73 -5.79
N TYR A 10 -5.77 -43.99 -6.40
CA TYR A 10 -7.03 -44.34 -5.74
C TYR A 10 -7.53 -45.67 -6.24
N SER A 11 -8.06 -46.49 -5.32
CA SER A 11 -8.73 -47.74 -5.68
C SER A 11 -10.08 -47.49 -6.36
N TRP A 12 -10.62 -48.46 -7.05
CA TRP A 12 -11.99 -48.40 -7.58
C TRP A 12 -13.03 -48.25 -6.44
N GLU A 13 -12.75 -48.87 -5.30
CA GLU A 13 -13.56 -48.73 -4.08
C GLU A 13 -13.60 -47.29 -3.59
N ASP A 14 -12.45 -46.61 -3.53
CA ASP A 14 -12.38 -45.20 -3.13
C ASP A 14 -13.17 -44.31 -4.09
N ILE A 15 -12.99 -44.50 -5.40
CA ILE A 15 -13.65 -43.69 -6.44
C ILE A 15 -15.17 -43.89 -6.35
N TYR A 16 -15.64 -45.15 -6.28
CA TYR A 16 -17.07 -45.47 -6.22
C TYR A 16 -17.71 -44.91 -4.93
N ASN A 17 -17.12 -45.18 -3.76
CA ASN A 17 -17.68 -44.76 -2.49
C ASN A 17 -17.65 -43.22 -2.31
N THR A 18 -16.62 -42.55 -2.82
CA THR A 18 -16.58 -41.08 -2.85
C THR A 18 -17.70 -40.52 -3.73
N ALA A 19 -17.92 -41.08 -4.92
CA ALA A 19 -18.98 -40.67 -5.83
C ALA A 19 -20.39 -40.98 -5.28
N ALA A 20 -20.56 -42.13 -4.66
CA ALA A 20 -21.82 -42.57 -4.05
C ALA A 20 -22.13 -41.86 -2.70
N GLY A 21 -21.11 -41.23 -2.06
CA GLY A 21 -21.27 -40.61 -0.75
C GLY A 21 -21.59 -41.62 0.39
N THR A 22 -21.09 -42.85 0.30
CA THR A 22 -21.44 -43.97 1.19
C THR A 22 -21.05 -43.68 2.63
N ASN A 23 -19.85 -43.14 2.85
CA ASN A 23 -19.36 -42.67 4.16
C ASN A 23 -18.49 -41.43 3.92
N PRO A 24 -19.04 -40.22 4.11
CA PRO A 24 -18.33 -38.98 3.78
C PRO A 24 -17.13 -38.69 4.68
N TYR A 25 -16.96 -39.44 5.76
CA TYR A 25 -15.83 -39.30 6.67
C TYR A 25 -14.68 -40.25 6.29
N ARG A 26 -14.98 -41.40 5.71
CA ARG A 26 -13.99 -42.34 5.17
C ARG A 26 -13.62 -42.02 3.72
N TYR A 27 -14.59 -41.63 2.91
CA TYR A 27 -14.46 -41.29 1.49
C TYR A 27 -14.90 -39.84 1.26
N PRO A 28 -14.11 -38.85 1.72
CA PRO A 28 -14.53 -37.47 1.73
C PRO A 28 -14.74 -36.93 0.33
N ASN A 29 -15.79 -36.13 0.19
CA ASN A 29 -16.08 -35.31 -0.97
C ASN A 29 -16.57 -33.93 -0.50
N GLN A 30 -15.67 -33.21 0.13
CA GLN A 30 -15.98 -31.94 0.80
C GLN A 30 -16.19 -30.81 -0.21
N LYS A 31 -17.32 -30.14 -0.10
CA LYS A 31 -17.63 -28.94 -0.88
C LYS A 31 -17.22 -27.72 -0.06
N PHE A 32 -15.96 -27.32 -0.16
CA PHE A 32 -15.37 -26.24 0.64
C PHE A 32 -15.97 -24.85 0.40
N TYR A 33 -16.71 -24.66 -0.70
CA TYR A 33 -17.35 -23.39 -1.08
C TYR A 33 -18.89 -23.49 -1.07
N THR A 34 -19.48 -24.14 -0.08
CA THR A 34 -20.93 -24.21 0.03
C THR A 34 -21.49 -23.10 0.90
N SER A 35 -22.79 -22.81 0.71
CA SER A 35 -23.55 -21.90 1.55
C SER A 35 -23.60 -22.31 3.03
N ASP A 36 -23.26 -23.56 3.34
CA ASP A 36 -23.26 -24.10 4.72
C ASP A 36 -22.23 -23.41 5.62
N TYR A 37 -21.14 -22.91 5.03
CA TYR A 37 -20.07 -22.19 5.73
C TYR A 37 -20.25 -20.67 5.69
N LEU A 38 -21.28 -20.18 5.02
CA LEU A 38 -21.51 -18.77 4.79
C LEU A 38 -22.80 -18.28 5.46
N ARG A 39 -22.75 -17.05 5.96
CA ARG A 39 -23.94 -16.31 6.34
C ARG A 39 -24.71 -15.90 5.09
N LYS A 40 -26.04 -15.88 5.18
CA LYS A 40 -26.91 -15.36 4.09
C LYS A 40 -26.65 -13.87 3.85
N ASN A 41 -26.38 -13.12 4.90
CA ASN A 41 -26.18 -11.68 4.87
C ASN A 41 -24.94 -11.32 5.70
N LYS A 42 -24.20 -10.32 5.22
CA LYS A 42 -23.11 -9.64 5.90
C LYS A 42 -23.62 -8.31 6.45
N SER A 43 -23.34 -8.01 7.70
CA SER A 43 -23.69 -6.72 8.30
C SER A 43 -22.64 -5.66 8.01
N ARG A 44 -23.12 -4.46 7.68
CA ARG A 44 -22.29 -3.26 7.53
C ARG A 44 -23.03 -2.07 8.14
N TYR A 45 -22.33 -1.35 8.98
CA TYR A 45 -22.81 -0.10 9.58
C TYR A 45 -21.85 1.01 9.17
N ASP A 46 -22.39 2.14 8.74
CA ASP A 46 -21.66 3.35 8.39
C ASP A 46 -22.47 4.54 8.90
N VAL A 47 -22.00 5.14 9.96
CA VAL A 47 -22.68 6.24 10.66
C VAL A 47 -21.75 7.44 10.69
N THR A 48 -22.24 8.56 10.20
CA THR A 48 -21.50 9.82 10.20
C THR A 48 -22.34 10.91 10.83
N ALA A 49 -21.72 11.70 11.71
CA ALA A 49 -22.29 12.89 12.28
C ALA A 49 -21.38 14.08 11.97
N GLU A 50 -21.98 15.16 11.53
CA GLU A 50 -21.30 16.39 11.15
C GLU A 50 -21.83 17.55 11.98
N PHE A 51 -20.91 18.39 12.42
CA PHE A 51 -21.22 19.58 13.21
C PHE A 51 -20.44 20.74 12.61
N GLU A 52 -21.13 21.82 12.30
CA GLU A 52 -20.52 23.05 11.83
C GLU A 52 -21.14 24.25 12.55
N GLY A 53 -20.37 25.30 12.68
CA GLY A 53 -20.83 26.51 13.31
C GLY A 53 -19.73 27.54 13.42
N GLY A 54 -20.08 28.67 14.02
CA GLY A 54 -19.12 29.72 14.29
C GLY A 54 -19.67 31.12 14.17
N GLY A 55 -18.77 32.07 14.25
CA GLY A 55 -19.01 33.49 14.17
C GLY A 55 -17.92 34.21 13.38
N LYS A 56 -17.80 35.52 13.62
CA LYS A 56 -16.82 36.36 12.92
C LYS A 56 -15.37 36.07 13.31
N PHE A 57 -15.17 35.57 14.54
CA PHE A 57 -13.82 35.28 15.06
C PHE A 57 -13.37 33.85 14.78
N ALA A 58 -14.27 32.88 14.88
CA ALA A 58 -13.95 31.48 14.69
C ALA A 58 -15.08 30.77 13.98
N GLN A 59 -14.72 29.87 13.06
CA GLN A 59 -15.61 28.93 12.41
C GLN A 59 -15.06 27.54 12.60
N PHE A 60 -15.91 26.55 12.80
CA PHE A 60 -15.48 25.18 12.97
C PHE A 60 -16.34 24.20 12.17
N TYR A 61 -15.72 23.12 11.78
CA TYR A 61 -16.34 21.95 11.22
C TYR A 61 -15.79 20.71 11.92
N THR A 62 -16.66 19.81 12.34
CA THR A 62 -16.28 18.54 12.96
C THR A 62 -17.08 17.42 12.32
N ASN A 63 -16.38 16.33 11.96
CA ASN A 63 -16.99 15.12 11.45
C ASN A 63 -16.55 13.94 12.34
N VAL A 64 -17.52 13.13 12.76
CA VAL A 64 -17.28 11.88 13.47
C VAL A 64 -17.94 10.77 12.69
N SER A 65 -17.17 9.78 12.25
CA SER A 65 -17.69 8.64 11.50
C SER A 65 -17.25 7.32 12.12
N TYR A 66 -18.19 6.39 12.22
CA TYR A 66 -17.96 5.04 12.66
C TYR A 66 -18.40 4.07 11.59
N TYR A 67 -17.51 3.16 11.24
CA TYR A 67 -17.73 2.09 10.28
C TYR A 67 -17.48 0.75 10.96
N ARG A 68 -18.39 -0.21 10.75
CA ARG A 68 -18.18 -1.61 11.13
C ARG A 68 -18.69 -2.53 10.06
N GLU A 69 -17.87 -3.53 9.71
CA GLU A 69 -18.20 -4.55 8.74
C GLU A 69 -17.87 -5.94 9.29
N GLY A 70 -18.83 -6.87 9.23
CA GLY A 70 -18.61 -8.28 9.57
C GLY A 70 -18.11 -9.10 8.39
N ASP A 71 -17.92 -10.40 8.59
CA ASP A 71 -17.51 -11.35 7.55
C ASP A 71 -18.67 -12.25 7.13
N PHE A 72 -18.54 -12.89 5.97
CA PHE A 72 -19.45 -13.93 5.51
C PHE A 72 -19.26 -15.29 6.20
N LEU A 73 -18.09 -15.56 6.77
CA LEU A 73 -17.82 -16.83 7.43
C LEU A 73 -18.73 -17.06 8.63
N ASN A 74 -19.31 -18.26 8.72
CA ASN A 74 -20.32 -18.62 9.72
C ASN A 74 -19.86 -19.70 10.71
N PHE A 75 -18.58 -19.99 10.78
CA PHE A 75 -18.05 -21.06 11.62
C PHE A 75 -16.70 -20.69 12.25
N GLY A 76 -16.36 -21.42 13.34
CA GLY A 76 -15.12 -21.20 14.07
C GLY A 76 -14.91 -19.73 14.46
N GLU A 77 -13.67 -19.30 14.46
CA GLU A 77 -13.27 -17.91 14.73
C GLU A 77 -13.75 -16.93 13.62
N GLY A 78 -14.01 -17.42 12.41
CA GLY A 78 -14.55 -16.60 11.32
C GLY A 78 -15.88 -15.92 11.64
N LYS A 79 -16.67 -16.45 12.60
CA LYS A 79 -17.87 -15.79 13.11
C LYS A 79 -17.59 -14.43 13.74
N ASN A 80 -16.39 -14.27 14.30
CA ASN A 80 -15.95 -13.12 15.05
C ASN A 80 -15.16 -12.13 14.18
N ASN A 81 -14.91 -12.46 12.91
CA ASN A 81 -14.22 -11.57 11.99
C ASN A 81 -14.99 -10.25 11.82
N TYR A 82 -14.29 -9.15 11.98
CA TYR A 82 -14.84 -7.82 11.75
C TYR A 82 -13.75 -6.82 11.40
N THR A 83 -14.17 -5.72 10.81
CA THR A 83 -13.39 -4.53 10.57
C THR A 83 -14.11 -3.33 11.18
N ASP A 84 -13.45 -2.60 12.07
CA ASP A 84 -13.94 -1.36 12.67
C ASP A 84 -13.05 -0.18 12.25
N ARG A 85 -13.69 0.97 12.02
CA ARG A 85 -12.99 2.23 11.81
C ARG A 85 -13.73 3.37 12.52
N LEU A 86 -13.04 4.07 13.36
CA LEU A 86 -13.48 5.34 13.94
C LEU A 86 -12.64 6.45 13.33
N ASN A 87 -13.27 7.46 12.77
CA ASN A 87 -12.62 8.68 12.28
C ASN A 87 -13.21 9.90 12.98
N VAL A 88 -12.33 10.77 13.42
CA VAL A 88 -12.70 12.08 14.00
C VAL A 88 -11.90 13.15 13.31
N ARG A 89 -12.57 14.10 12.68
CA ARG A 89 -11.96 15.25 12.02
C ARG A 89 -12.51 16.54 12.62
N GLY A 90 -11.62 17.48 12.88
CA GLY A 90 -11.94 18.83 13.30
C GLY A 90 -11.14 19.84 12.51
N ASN A 91 -11.81 20.87 12.01
CA ASN A 91 -11.20 22.01 11.32
C ASN A 91 -11.69 23.28 12.02
N ILE A 92 -10.79 24.20 12.30
CA ILE A 92 -11.09 25.48 12.92
C ILE A 92 -10.40 26.57 12.12
N ASP A 93 -11.15 27.51 11.60
CA ASP A 93 -10.66 28.73 10.99
C ASP A 93 -10.83 29.91 11.96
N LEU A 94 -9.78 30.70 12.11
CA LEU A 94 -9.68 31.77 13.05
C LEU A 94 -9.42 33.11 12.34
N GLN A 95 -10.22 34.13 12.61
CA GLN A 95 -9.94 35.52 12.23
C GLN A 95 -9.33 36.22 13.42
N LEU A 96 -8.00 36.25 13.51
CA LEU A 96 -7.25 36.76 14.65
C LEU A 96 -7.27 38.30 14.73
N ALA A 97 -7.19 38.92 13.54
CA ALA A 97 -7.29 40.38 13.33
C ALA A 97 -7.70 40.63 11.89
N ASP A 98 -7.98 41.87 11.50
CA ASP A 98 -8.33 42.23 10.12
C ASP A 98 -7.22 41.85 9.10
N TRP A 99 -5.99 41.84 9.57
CA TRP A 99 -4.79 41.51 8.79
C TRP A 99 -4.22 40.13 9.09
N ALA A 100 -4.81 39.33 9.99
CA ALA A 100 -4.27 38.03 10.40
C ALA A 100 -5.39 36.99 10.53
N SER A 101 -5.23 35.87 9.88
CA SER A 101 -6.07 34.69 10.03
C SER A 101 -5.22 33.45 10.31
N GLY A 102 -5.81 32.44 10.91
CA GLY A 102 -5.15 31.18 11.20
C GLY A 102 -6.12 30.02 11.07
N TRP A 103 -5.57 28.81 11.08
CA TRP A 103 -6.37 27.59 11.07
C TRP A 103 -5.70 26.50 11.89
N VAL A 104 -6.52 25.58 12.36
CA VAL A 104 -6.10 24.34 13.00
C VAL A 104 -6.93 23.21 12.40
N ASN A 105 -6.29 22.23 11.83
CA ASN A 105 -6.91 21.02 11.31
C ASN A 105 -6.36 19.81 12.04
N ALA A 106 -7.24 18.90 12.44
CA ALA A 106 -6.87 17.63 13.04
C ALA A 106 -7.75 16.52 12.49
N ASN A 107 -7.14 15.39 12.19
CA ASN A 107 -7.83 14.18 11.79
C ASN A 107 -7.20 12.99 12.52
N ALA A 108 -8.03 12.18 13.18
CA ALA A 108 -7.61 10.96 13.85
C ALA A 108 -8.43 9.79 13.33
N THR A 109 -7.76 8.72 12.90
CA THR A 109 -8.40 7.49 12.47
C THR A 109 -7.86 6.33 13.29
N TYR A 110 -8.77 5.60 13.90
CA TYR A 110 -8.49 4.32 14.53
C TYR A 110 -9.11 3.21 13.68
N TYR A 111 -8.30 2.25 13.31
CA TYR A 111 -8.72 1.11 12.51
C TYR A 111 -8.38 -0.17 13.25
N ASN A 112 -9.32 -1.10 13.34
CA ASN A 112 -9.15 -2.38 14.00
C ASN A 112 -9.80 -3.48 13.14
N GLN A 113 -9.03 -4.52 12.85
CA GLN A 113 -9.48 -5.68 12.10
C GLN A 113 -9.17 -6.94 12.90
N HIS A 114 -10.20 -7.68 13.26
CA HIS A 114 -10.10 -8.98 13.92
C HIS A 114 -10.36 -10.09 12.91
N GLY A 115 -9.53 -11.12 12.96
CA GLY A 115 -9.66 -12.28 12.09
C GLY A 115 -9.07 -13.56 12.67
N SER A 116 -9.47 -14.69 12.13
CA SER A 116 -8.84 -15.99 12.42
C SER A 116 -7.39 -16.01 11.92
N ASN A 117 -6.56 -16.86 12.50
CA ASN A 117 -5.19 -17.11 12.02
C ASN A 117 -5.13 -17.90 10.71
N SER A 118 -6.29 -18.29 10.15
CA SER A 118 -6.39 -19.02 8.88
C SER A 118 -6.74 -18.11 7.72
N GLU A 119 -6.00 -18.20 6.64
CA GLU A 119 -6.41 -17.66 5.33
C GLU A 119 -7.40 -18.63 4.65
N PHE A 120 -8.59 -18.80 5.24
CA PHE A 120 -9.56 -19.82 4.85
C PHE A 120 -9.81 -19.89 3.35
N TRP A 121 -10.08 -18.77 2.70
CA TRP A 121 -10.43 -18.74 1.28
C TRP A 121 -9.31 -19.26 0.39
N LYS A 122 -8.07 -18.87 0.67
CA LYS A 122 -6.90 -19.34 -0.05
C LYS A 122 -6.66 -20.83 0.18
N ALA A 123 -6.66 -21.26 1.44
CA ALA A 123 -6.41 -22.65 1.79
C ALA A 123 -7.53 -23.57 1.26
N ALA A 124 -8.80 -23.19 1.38
CA ALA A 124 -9.92 -23.95 0.86
C ALA A 124 -9.89 -24.06 -0.68
N SER A 125 -9.40 -23.04 -1.41
CA SER A 125 -9.30 -23.07 -2.87
C SER A 125 -8.27 -24.07 -3.41
N THR A 126 -7.29 -24.43 -2.60
CA THR A 126 -6.20 -25.33 -2.98
C THR A 126 -6.39 -26.76 -2.49
N LEU A 127 -7.28 -26.97 -1.52
CA LEU A 127 -7.55 -28.29 -0.94
C LEU A 127 -8.51 -29.09 -1.86
N ARG A 128 -8.09 -30.29 -2.24
CA ARG A 128 -8.94 -31.16 -3.05
C ARG A 128 -10.07 -31.76 -2.21
N PRO A 129 -11.30 -31.90 -2.73
CA PRO A 129 -12.47 -32.38 -1.99
C PRO A 129 -12.30 -33.74 -1.32
N ASN A 130 -11.50 -34.61 -1.91
CA ASN A 130 -11.30 -35.99 -1.45
C ASN A 130 -10.04 -36.21 -0.58
N ARG A 131 -9.38 -35.12 -0.15
CA ARG A 131 -8.10 -35.23 0.59
C ARG A 131 -8.28 -35.57 2.07
N VAL A 132 -9.19 -34.87 2.73
CA VAL A 132 -9.39 -34.96 4.17
C VAL A 132 -10.86 -34.72 4.53
N ALA A 133 -11.34 -35.44 5.55
CA ALA A 133 -12.56 -35.09 6.26
C ALA A 133 -12.17 -34.21 7.46
N PRO A 134 -12.46 -32.88 7.44
CA PRO A 134 -11.99 -31.95 8.49
C PRO A 134 -12.55 -32.27 9.87
N PHE A 135 -13.74 -32.85 9.92
CA PHE A 135 -14.46 -33.20 11.14
C PHE A 135 -14.94 -34.63 11.06
N ILE A 136 -14.65 -35.42 12.08
CA ILE A 136 -15.03 -36.82 12.14
C ILE A 136 -15.89 -37.02 13.40
N PRO A 137 -17.10 -37.64 13.30
CA PRO A 137 -17.96 -37.86 14.46
C PRO A 137 -17.36 -38.83 15.48
N LEU A 138 -17.48 -38.49 16.75
CA LEU A 138 -17.07 -39.38 17.84
C LEU A 138 -17.84 -40.72 17.83
N SER A 139 -19.04 -40.71 17.26
CA SER A 139 -19.89 -41.93 17.20
C SER A 139 -19.35 -43.05 16.33
N TYR A 140 -18.31 -42.79 15.52
CA TYR A 140 -17.62 -43.84 14.74
C TYR A 140 -16.47 -44.51 15.48
N LEU A 141 -16.05 -43.96 16.65
CA LEU A 141 -14.98 -44.60 17.44
C LEU A 141 -15.43 -45.95 18.00
N ASP A 142 -14.55 -46.93 17.96
CA ASP A 142 -14.76 -48.21 18.62
C ASP A 142 -14.85 -47.98 20.14
N PRO A 143 -15.97 -48.28 20.76
CA PRO A 143 -16.10 -48.13 22.22
C PRO A 143 -15.18 -49.06 23.02
N MET A 144 -14.58 -50.07 22.40
CA MET A 144 -13.64 -51.02 23.02
C MET A 144 -12.17 -50.56 22.90
N ASP A 145 -11.88 -49.57 22.01
CA ASP A 145 -10.52 -49.02 21.91
C ASP A 145 -10.28 -47.91 22.94
N ALA A 146 -9.85 -48.33 24.14
CA ALA A 146 -9.57 -47.42 25.23
C ALA A 146 -8.47 -46.38 24.90
N ASN A 147 -7.51 -46.72 24.06
CA ASN A 147 -6.40 -45.84 23.72
C ASN A 147 -6.89 -44.67 22.80
N SER A 148 -7.62 -44.97 21.73
CA SER A 148 -8.19 -43.95 20.86
C SER A 148 -9.20 -43.07 21.59
N LEU A 149 -10.05 -43.66 22.46
CA LEU A 149 -10.97 -42.89 23.27
C LEU A 149 -10.24 -41.95 24.25
N ALA A 150 -9.15 -42.40 24.87
CA ALA A 150 -8.34 -41.54 25.74
C ALA A 150 -7.69 -40.38 24.99
N LEU A 151 -7.09 -40.63 23.81
CA LEU A 151 -6.49 -39.61 22.97
C LEU A 151 -7.52 -38.54 22.56
N ILE A 152 -8.69 -38.96 22.08
CA ILE A 152 -9.73 -38.03 21.63
C ILE A 152 -10.35 -37.27 22.82
N ASN A 153 -10.64 -37.95 23.95
CA ASN A 153 -11.23 -37.30 25.11
C ASN A 153 -10.28 -36.30 25.78
N ASN A 154 -8.98 -36.47 25.63
CA ASN A 154 -7.98 -35.51 26.08
C ASN A 154 -7.82 -34.31 25.14
N SER A 155 -8.35 -34.40 23.92
CA SER A 155 -8.31 -33.27 22.98
C SER A 155 -9.19 -32.12 23.46
N ARG A 156 -8.67 -30.91 23.36
CA ARG A 156 -9.38 -29.69 23.71
C ARG A 156 -10.34 -29.21 22.61
N ASN A 157 -10.14 -29.69 21.38
CA ASN A 157 -10.83 -29.21 20.19
C ASN A 157 -11.94 -30.20 19.75
N ILE A 158 -12.82 -30.55 20.67
CA ILE A 158 -14.06 -31.27 20.35
C ILE A 158 -15.12 -30.24 19.95
N ILE A 159 -15.56 -30.32 18.69
CA ILE A 159 -16.50 -29.40 18.10
C ILE A 159 -17.92 -29.94 18.18
N THR A 160 -18.80 -29.19 18.80
CA THR A 160 -20.22 -29.54 18.89
C THR A 160 -21.01 -28.85 17.79
N ASN A 161 -21.73 -29.62 16.99
CA ASN A 161 -22.58 -29.16 15.90
C ASN A 161 -21.85 -28.22 14.90
N PRO A 162 -20.77 -28.68 14.24
CA PRO A 162 -20.10 -27.85 13.23
C PRO A 162 -21.03 -27.50 12.08
N ALA A 163 -20.81 -26.34 11.47
CA ALA A 163 -21.60 -25.87 10.36
C ALA A 163 -21.57 -26.87 9.17
N GLY A 164 -22.70 -27.10 8.54
CA GLY A 164 -22.83 -27.98 7.38
C GLY A 164 -22.82 -29.48 7.69
N LEU A 165 -22.79 -29.87 8.95
CA LEU A 165 -22.77 -31.29 9.38
C LEU A 165 -23.96 -31.62 10.30
N PRO A 166 -24.33 -32.92 10.40
CA PRO A 166 -25.35 -33.37 11.33
C PRO A 166 -25.02 -32.99 12.78
N ALA A 167 -26.08 -32.87 13.61
CA ALA A 167 -25.91 -32.60 15.04
C ALA A 167 -25.08 -33.70 15.70
N GLY A 168 -24.06 -33.33 16.51
CA GLY A 168 -23.19 -34.27 17.18
C GLY A 168 -21.87 -33.64 17.65
N LYS A 169 -21.02 -34.49 18.19
CA LYS A 169 -19.66 -34.12 18.60
C LYS A 169 -18.65 -34.67 17.59
N TYR A 170 -17.69 -33.85 17.25
CA TYR A 170 -16.71 -34.14 16.21
C TYR A 170 -15.32 -33.80 16.71
N PHE A 171 -14.33 -34.57 16.29
CA PHE A 171 -12.93 -34.23 16.46
C PHE A 171 -12.33 -33.79 15.13
N LEU A 172 -11.18 -33.09 15.18
CA LEU A 172 -10.49 -32.59 14.00
C LEU A 172 -9.80 -33.74 13.26
N GLY A 173 -10.25 -34.00 12.02
CA GLY A 173 -9.71 -35.04 11.17
C GLY A 173 -8.46 -34.61 10.42
N ALA A 174 -7.58 -35.57 10.17
CA ALA A 174 -6.34 -35.40 9.43
C ALA A 174 -5.98 -36.63 8.60
N THR A 175 -4.99 -36.47 7.73
CA THR A 175 -4.29 -37.56 7.08
C THR A 175 -2.78 -37.37 7.28
N GLN A 176 -1.99 -38.38 6.94
CA GLN A 176 -0.53 -38.23 7.00
C GLN A 176 -0.02 -37.12 6.07
N GLU A 177 -0.69 -36.88 4.93
CA GLU A 177 -0.32 -35.84 3.96
C GLU A 177 -0.89 -34.46 4.35
N ASP A 178 -2.05 -34.42 4.99
CA ASP A 178 -2.75 -33.19 5.41
C ASP A 178 -2.99 -33.25 6.93
N GLN A 179 -1.95 -32.96 7.70
CA GLN A 179 -1.99 -32.99 9.16
C GLN A 179 -2.74 -31.80 9.77
N THR A 180 -2.92 -30.73 9.00
CA THR A 180 -3.77 -29.58 9.33
C THR A 180 -4.61 -29.18 8.11
N ASN A 181 -5.66 -28.41 8.31
CA ASN A 181 -6.47 -27.88 7.22
C ASN A 181 -7.17 -26.57 7.63
N ALA A 182 -7.63 -25.81 6.65
CA ALA A 182 -8.25 -24.50 6.87
C ALA A 182 -9.46 -24.53 7.81
N PHE A 183 -10.22 -25.62 7.86
CA PHE A 183 -11.36 -25.75 8.78
C PHE A 183 -10.90 -25.98 10.22
N ALA A 184 -9.91 -26.85 10.43
CA ALA A 184 -9.32 -27.06 11.74
C ALA A 184 -8.69 -25.78 12.28
N ASP A 185 -7.94 -25.06 11.43
CA ASP A 185 -7.36 -23.76 11.78
C ASP A 185 -8.42 -22.76 12.26
N MET A 186 -9.56 -22.68 11.58
CA MET A 186 -10.65 -21.78 11.96
C MET A 186 -11.22 -22.06 13.36
N TYR A 187 -11.13 -23.28 13.86
CA TYR A 187 -11.62 -23.63 15.20
C TYR A 187 -10.53 -23.61 16.29
N ALA A 188 -9.28 -23.84 15.92
CA ALA A 188 -8.27 -24.21 16.90
C ALA A 188 -6.95 -23.43 16.83
N ALA A 189 -6.67 -22.71 15.74
CA ALA A 189 -5.39 -22.02 15.58
C ALA A 189 -5.32 -20.64 16.26
N GLY A 190 -6.42 -20.18 16.88
CA GLY A 190 -6.50 -18.87 17.51
C GLY A 190 -6.89 -17.75 16.54
N TYR A 191 -6.53 -16.51 16.88
CA TYR A 191 -6.95 -15.32 16.16
C TYR A 191 -5.84 -14.26 16.07
N ASN A 192 -6.02 -13.31 15.21
CA ASN A 192 -5.19 -12.12 15.13
C ASN A 192 -6.05 -10.84 15.09
N THR A 193 -5.45 -9.76 15.54
CA THR A 193 -6.04 -8.43 15.48
C THR A 193 -5.01 -7.47 14.93
N TRP A 194 -5.30 -6.90 13.76
CA TRP A 194 -4.50 -5.82 13.20
C TRP A 194 -5.09 -4.47 13.63
N THR A 195 -4.24 -3.61 14.20
CA THR A 195 -4.62 -2.28 14.67
C THR A 195 -3.79 -1.24 13.93
N SER A 196 -4.44 -0.17 13.44
CA SER A 196 -3.77 1.00 12.91
C SER A 196 -4.33 2.27 13.56
N ARG A 197 -3.43 3.20 13.87
CA ARG A 197 -3.75 4.53 14.39
C ARG A 197 -3.08 5.54 13.49
N GLN A 198 -3.85 6.50 13.02
CA GLN A 198 -3.37 7.57 12.15
C GLN A 198 -3.81 8.90 12.74
N MET A 199 -2.91 9.86 12.79
CA MET A 199 -3.17 11.21 13.21
C MET A 199 -2.52 12.17 12.23
N GLN A 200 -3.31 13.11 11.74
CA GLN A 200 -2.86 14.21 10.89
C GLN A 200 -3.24 15.50 11.58
N PHE A 201 -2.29 16.38 11.68
CA PHE A 201 -2.47 17.68 12.29
C PHE A 201 -1.76 18.72 11.45
N ASP A 202 -2.42 19.81 11.14
CA ASP A 202 -1.79 20.99 10.58
C ASP A 202 -2.34 22.28 11.22
N THR A 203 -1.47 23.24 11.34
CA THR A 203 -1.83 24.58 11.80
C THR A 203 -1.01 25.61 11.04
N GLY A 204 -1.59 26.76 10.86
CA GLY A 204 -0.91 27.84 10.18
C GLY A 204 -1.53 29.20 10.41
N VAL A 205 -0.82 30.19 9.97
CA VAL A 205 -1.25 31.58 10.00
C VAL A 205 -0.99 32.23 8.64
N LYS A 206 -1.87 33.14 8.30
CA LYS A 206 -1.76 33.99 7.11
C LYS A 206 -1.86 35.45 7.56
N PHE A 207 -0.94 36.26 7.07
CA PHE A 207 -0.87 37.69 7.30
C PHE A 207 -1.10 38.43 5.99
N ASP A 208 -2.02 39.39 6.00
CA ASP A 208 -2.15 40.38 4.94
C ASP A 208 -1.13 41.51 5.21
N LEU A 209 -0.16 41.62 4.34
CA LEU A 209 0.92 42.61 4.40
C LEU A 209 0.68 43.78 3.43
N SER A 210 -0.57 43.98 3.00
CA SER A 210 -0.93 45.06 2.04
C SER A 210 -0.62 46.46 2.55
N SER A 211 -0.46 46.65 3.86
CA SER A 211 0.03 47.89 4.46
C SER A 211 1.51 48.17 4.12
N LEU A 212 2.32 47.17 3.88
CA LEU A 212 3.73 47.28 3.47
C LEU A 212 3.84 47.39 1.96
N LEU A 213 3.13 46.49 1.25
CA LEU A 213 3.11 46.43 -0.21
C LEU A 213 1.74 45.90 -0.65
N LYS A 214 0.97 46.72 -1.38
CA LYS A 214 -0.37 46.37 -1.84
C LYS A 214 -0.36 45.03 -2.59
N GLY A 215 -1.16 44.07 -2.08
CA GLY A 215 -1.27 42.73 -2.63
C GLY A 215 -0.25 41.71 -2.16
N LEU A 216 0.57 42.07 -1.15
CA LEU A 216 1.50 41.15 -0.49
C LEU A 216 0.81 40.41 0.66
N SER A 217 1.04 39.13 0.77
CA SER A 217 0.66 38.32 1.95
C SER A 217 1.77 37.33 2.31
N PHE A 218 1.80 36.92 3.56
CA PHE A 218 2.68 35.86 4.05
C PHE A 218 1.84 34.76 4.70
N LYS A 219 2.16 33.50 4.40
CA LYS A 219 1.52 32.32 4.98
C LYS A 219 2.60 31.38 5.51
N THR A 220 2.41 30.83 6.69
CA THR A 220 3.25 29.75 7.20
C THR A 220 2.39 28.65 7.80
N MET A 221 2.83 27.41 7.68
CA MET A 221 2.14 26.21 8.10
C MET A 221 3.14 25.21 8.67
N PHE A 222 2.71 24.56 9.75
CA PHE A 222 3.37 23.38 10.30
C PHE A 222 2.41 22.20 10.25
N ALA A 223 2.90 21.03 9.87
CA ALA A 223 2.11 19.81 9.77
C ALA A 223 2.83 18.61 10.38
N VAL A 224 2.03 17.73 10.99
CA VAL A 224 2.44 16.45 11.53
C VAL A 224 1.54 15.38 10.95
N ASP A 225 2.13 14.34 10.38
CA ASP A 225 1.44 13.12 9.99
C ASP A 225 2.09 11.96 10.74
N TYR A 226 1.29 11.22 11.51
CA TYR A 226 1.74 10.13 12.36
C TYR A 226 0.86 8.91 12.14
N SER A 227 1.48 7.77 11.90
CA SER A 227 0.78 6.50 11.79
C SER A 227 1.53 5.38 12.48
N THR A 228 0.79 4.52 13.17
CA THR A 228 1.29 3.26 13.71
C THR A 228 0.39 2.13 13.28
N SER A 229 0.97 0.96 13.08
CA SER A 229 0.22 -0.28 12.93
C SER A 229 0.97 -1.44 13.56
N TYR A 230 0.23 -2.42 14.05
CA TYR A 230 0.77 -3.66 14.59
C TYR A 230 -0.29 -4.75 14.53
N THR A 231 0.17 -6.00 14.57
CA THR A 231 -0.70 -7.17 14.67
C THR A 231 -0.46 -7.84 16.02
N THR A 232 -1.52 -8.06 16.78
CA THR A 232 -1.49 -8.97 17.93
C THR A 232 -2.09 -10.30 17.54
N SER A 233 -1.48 -11.41 17.91
CA SER A 233 -1.99 -12.75 17.63
C SER A 233 -1.92 -13.64 18.84
N LEU A 234 -2.97 -14.44 19.01
CA LEU A 234 -3.00 -15.59 19.86
C LEU A 234 -2.82 -16.82 18.97
N ASN A 235 -1.65 -17.46 19.04
CA ASN A 235 -1.32 -18.59 18.18
C ASN A 235 -1.38 -19.86 19.01
N ASP A 236 -2.44 -20.62 18.85
CA ASP A 236 -2.60 -21.92 19.50
C ASP A 236 -2.10 -23.04 18.58
N SER A 237 -1.43 -24.03 19.17
CA SER A 237 -1.23 -25.32 18.52
C SER A 237 -2.38 -26.23 18.87
N TYR A 238 -2.69 -27.16 17.98
CA TYR A 238 -3.79 -28.07 18.20
C TYR A 238 -3.48 -29.47 17.66
N ALA A 239 -4.14 -30.47 18.26
CA ALA A 239 -4.08 -31.84 17.80
C ALA A 239 -5.15 -32.10 16.72
N THR A 240 -4.75 -32.88 15.71
CA THR A 240 -5.65 -33.46 14.71
C THR A 240 -5.45 -34.97 14.68
N PHE A 241 -6.40 -35.69 14.12
CA PHE A 241 -6.40 -37.15 14.21
C PHE A 241 -6.60 -37.81 12.87
N GLY A 242 -5.63 -38.60 12.43
CA GLY A 242 -5.77 -39.56 11.35
C GLY A 242 -6.50 -40.81 11.87
N VAL A 243 -7.33 -41.42 11.05
CA VAL A 243 -8.20 -42.55 11.44
C VAL A 243 -7.96 -43.76 10.54
N ASN A 244 -7.93 -44.93 11.18
CA ASN A 244 -7.93 -46.22 10.50
C ASN A 244 -9.32 -46.86 10.61
N TRP A 245 -9.96 -47.04 9.46
CA TRP A 245 -11.28 -47.60 9.38
C TRP A 245 -11.26 -49.14 9.40
N THR A 246 -12.15 -49.72 10.16
CA THR A 246 -12.39 -51.17 10.22
C THR A 246 -13.88 -51.47 10.09
N GLN A 247 -14.23 -52.78 10.05
CA GLN A 247 -15.60 -53.24 10.05
C GLN A 247 -15.87 -54.06 11.30
N PHE A 248 -16.97 -53.73 11.97
CA PHE A 248 -17.48 -54.50 13.10
C PHE A 248 -18.97 -54.67 12.97
N ASP A 249 -19.45 -55.90 13.00
CA ASP A 249 -20.87 -56.26 12.86
C ASP A 249 -21.56 -55.60 11.62
N GLY A 250 -20.85 -55.64 10.46
CA GLY A 250 -21.33 -55.06 9.21
C GLY A 250 -21.30 -53.54 9.17
N LYS A 251 -20.87 -52.84 10.22
CA LYS A 251 -20.76 -51.39 10.28
C LYS A 251 -19.31 -50.92 10.17
N GLN A 252 -19.12 -49.80 9.49
CA GLN A 252 -17.80 -49.16 9.47
C GLN A 252 -17.58 -48.40 10.78
N ILE A 253 -16.51 -48.68 11.46
CA ILE A 253 -16.06 -48.01 12.69
C ILE A 253 -14.60 -47.60 12.58
N ILE A 254 -14.15 -46.72 13.46
CA ILE A 254 -12.75 -46.33 13.59
C ILE A 254 -12.10 -47.24 14.62
N GLY A 255 -11.23 -48.14 14.14
CA GLY A 255 -10.52 -49.11 14.98
C GLY A 255 -9.28 -48.55 15.66
N SER A 256 -8.70 -47.46 15.14
CA SER A 256 -7.59 -46.77 15.80
C SER A 256 -7.42 -45.35 15.27
N VAL A 257 -6.84 -44.47 16.08
CA VAL A 257 -6.49 -43.12 15.70
C VAL A 257 -4.98 -42.85 15.84
N THR A 258 -4.48 -41.97 14.99
CA THR A 258 -3.10 -41.45 15.07
C THR A 258 -3.18 -39.96 15.29
N GLN A 259 -2.60 -39.46 16.38
CA GLN A 259 -2.55 -38.05 16.69
C GLN A 259 -1.41 -37.35 15.91
N TYR A 260 -1.69 -36.20 15.33
CA TYR A 260 -0.74 -35.27 14.76
C TYR A 260 -0.82 -33.93 15.52
N GLY A 261 0.34 -33.42 15.92
CA GLY A 261 0.42 -32.21 16.72
C GLY A 261 -0.03 -32.41 18.18
N GLU A 262 -0.03 -31.33 18.93
CA GLU A 262 -0.41 -31.30 20.35
C GLU A 262 -1.28 -30.08 20.63
N ASP A 263 -2.27 -30.24 21.49
CA ASP A 263 -3.09 -29.15 22.00
C ASP A 263 -2.30 -28.30 23.00
N LYS A 264 -1.97 -27.09 22.60
CA LYS A 264 -1.30 -26.11 23.43
C LYS A 264 -1.89 -24.75 23.27
N HIS A 265 -2.55 -24.25 24.31
CA HIS A 265 -2.93 -22.83 24.36
C HIS A 265 -1.72 -21.98 24.68
N THR A 266 -1.51 -20.95 23.89
CA THR A 266 -0.57 -19.91 24.28
C THR A 266 -1.28 -18.94 25.21
N GLY A 267 -0.74 -18.70 26.39
CA GLY A 267 -1.24 -17.67 27.32
C GLY A 267 -0.72 -16.26 26.99
N THR A 268 0.01 -16.11 25.88
CA THR A 268 0.70 -14.86 25.53
C THR A 268 0.23 -14.36 24.18
N LEU A 269 -0.21 -13.09 24.14
CA LEU A 269 -0.44 -12.37 22.90
C LEU A 269 0.90 -11.95 22.32
N ASN A 270 1.18 -12.40 21.10
CA ASN A 270 2.36 -12.00 20.34
C ASN A 270 2.08 -10.71 19.59
N SER A 271 3.00 -9.74 19.66
CA SER A 271 2.95 -8.53 18.84
C SER A 271 3.95 -8.65 17.69
N SER A 272 3.51 -8.42 16.49
CA SER A 272 4.31 -8.49 15.27
C SER A 272 3.92 -7.40 14.28
N ASN A 273 4.69 -7.27 13.20
CA ASN A 273 4.43 -6.32 12.12
C ASN A 273 4.25 -4.88 12.62
N SER A 274 4.98 -4.51 13.70
CA SER A 274 4.95 -3.15 14.21
C SER A 274 5.61 -2.22 13.19
N ALA A 275 4.85 -1.22 12.76
CA ALA A 275 5.32 -0.18 11.86
C ALA A 275 4.92 1.18 12.43
N GLU A 276 5.84 2.12 12.35
CA GLU A 276 5.63 3.51 12.75
C GLU A 276 6.17 4.42 11.66
N ARG A 277 5.40 5.44 11.32
CA ARG A 277 5.80 6.51 10.40
C ARG A 277 5.40 7.85 11.00
N GLN A 278 6.34 8.76 11.06
CA GLN A 278 6.12 10.14 11.47
C GLN A 278 6.67 11.07 10.39
N THR A 279 5.86 12.02 9.95
CA THR A 279 6.30 13.09 9.05
C THR A 279 6.05 14.43 9.72
N LEU A 280 7.09 15.24 9.82
CA LEU A 280 7.02 16.64 10.22
C LEU A 280 7.25 17.49 8.98
N ALA A 281 6.41 18.46 8.72
CA ALA A 281 6.55 19.35 7.58
C ALA A 281 6.35 20.81 7.99
N TRP A 282 7.09 21.69 7.33
CA TRP A 282 6.95 23.13 7.46
C TRP A 282 6.92 23.78 6.08
N THR A 283 6.08 24.81 5.94
CA THR A 283 5.99 25.62 4.74
C THR A 283 5.87 27.09 5.12
N GLY A 284 6.63 27.94 4.44
CA GLY A 284 6.50 29.39 4.50
C GLY A 284 6.48 29.97 3.09
N GLN A 285 5.53 30.85 2.81
CA GLN A 285 5.41 31.48 1.51
C GLN A 285 5.01 32.93 1.58
N PHE A 286 5.58 33.72 0.67
CA PHE A 286 5.13 35.05 0.34
C PHE A 286 4.39 35.01 -0.99
N ASP A 287 3.20 35.59 -1.04
CA ASP A 287 2.41 35.76 -2.23
C ASP A 287 2.23 37.24 -2.51
N TYR A 288 2.49 37.63 -3.76
CA TYR A 288 2.26 38.97 -4.26
C TYR A 288 1.32 38.93 -5.45
N VAL A 289 0.17 39.58 -5.34
CA VAL A 289 -0.83 39.66 -6.41
C VAL A 289 -1.20 41.10 -6.62
N ASN A 290 -0.94 41.62 -7.80
CA ASN A 290 -1.26 43.00 -8.13
C ASN A 290 -1.53 43.20 -9.64
N SER A 291 -2.28 44.28 -9.94
CA SER A 291 -2.59 44.69 -11.30
C SER A 291 -2.28 46.17 -11.47
N PHE A 292 -1.57 46.50 -12.54
CA PHE A 292 -1.17 47.89 -12.89
C PHE A 292 -1.63 48.20 -14.35
N GLY A 293 -2.80 48.78 -14.50
CA GLY A 293 -3.41 48.96 -15.84
C GLY A 293 -3.62 47.59 -16.51
N ASN A 294 -2.93 47.37 -17.65
CA ASN A 294 -3.04 46.11 -18.37
C ASN A 294 -2.07 45.01 -17.91
N HIS A 295 -1.24 45.30 -16.93
CA HIS A 295 -0.25 44.36 -16.40
C HIS A 295 -0.79 43.65 -15.14
N ASN A 296 -0.81 42.34 -15.13
CA ASN A 296 -1.18 41.53 -13.98
C ASN A 296 0.00 40.65 -13.59
N VAL A 297 0.35 40.68 -12.31
CA VAL A 297 1.49 39.92 -11.74
C VAL A 297 0.99 39.12 -10.57
N ASN A 298 1.39 37.85 -10.56
CA ASN A 298 1.28 36.98 -9.40
C ASN A 298 2.67 36.34 -9.16
N ALA A 299 3.24 36.56 -7.99
CA ALA A 299 4.53 36.00 -7.64
C ALA A 299 4.43 35.28 -6.28
N THR A 300 4.96 34.07 -6.22
CA THR A 300 5.05 33.27 -4.99
C THR A 300 6.49 32.88 -4.74
N LEU A 301 7.02 33.24 -3.57
CA LEU A 301 8.28 32.74 -3.04
C LEU A 301 7.95 31.73 -1.95
N LEU A 302 8.33 30.47 -2.14
CA LEU A 302 8.00 29.35 -1.27
C LEU A 302 9.26 28.72 -0.70
N ALA A 303 9.30 28.53 0.62
CA ALA A 303 10.26 27.66 1.28
C ALA A 303 9.51 26.54 2.00
N ASN A 304 9.87 25.29 1.76
CA ASN A 304 9.27 24.16 2.46
C ASN A 304 10.31 23.10 2.79
N GLY A 305 10.02 22.34 3.84
CA GLY A 305 10.84 21.20 4.22
C GLY A 305 10.02 20.17 4.97
N TYR A 306 10.45 18.94 4.88
CA TYR A 306 9.89 17.85 5.68
C TYR A 306 10.97 16.89 6.16
N GLN A 307 10.65 16.20 7.26
CA GLN A 307 11.43 15.09 7.78
C GLN A 307 10.50 13.94 8.10
N GLN A 308 10.81 12.76 7.59
CA GLN A 308 10.06 11.53 7.83
C GLN A 308 10.94 10.52 8.56
N THR A 309 10.40 9.95 9.63
CA THR A 309 10.98 8.83 10.38
C THR A 309 10.12 7.60 10.09
N ILE A 310 10.76 6.47 9.78
CA ILE A 310 10.11 5.18 9.52
C ILE A 310 10.75 4.15 10.43
N SER A 311 9.95 3.35 11.12
CA SER A 311 10.47 2.27 11.98
C SER A 311 11.30 1.27 11.18
N GLY A 312 12.41 0.83 11.76
CA GLY A 312 13.35 -0.08 11.11
C GLY A 312 14.35 0.61 10.18
N GLU A 313 14.19 1.89 9.87
CA GLU A 313 15.15 2.67 9.08
C GLU A 313 16.01 3.58 9.96
N TYR A 314 17.32 3.47 9.81
CA TYR A 314 18.26 4.30 10.57
C TYR A 314 18.24 5.76 10.11
N HIS A 315 18.13 5.97 8.80
CA HIS A 315 18.18 7.32 8.22
C HIS A 315 16.77 7.89 8.04
N LYS A 316 16.59 9.12 8.55
CA LYS A 316 15.37 9.88 8.30
C LYS A 316 15.35 10.38 6.85
N VAL A 317 14.21 10.27 6.20
CA VAL A 317 14.00 10.88 4.88
C VAL A 317 13.73 12.36 5.09
N SER A 318 14.59 13.23 4.56
CA SER A 318 14.45 14.69 4.70
C SER A 318 14.61 15.37 3.35
N ASN A 319 13.84 16.41 3.13
CA ASN A 319 13.95 17.26 1.94
C ASN A 319 13.67 18.71 2.32
N ALA A 320 14.31 19.64 1.60
CA ALA A 320 14.07 21.06 1.71
C ALA A 320 14.14 21.70 0.32
N ASN A 321 13.22 22.62 0.04
CA ASN A 321 13.11 23.28 -1.25
C ASN A 321 12.89 24.77 -1.07
N LEU A 322 13.43 25.55 -2.01
CA LEU A 322 13.16 26.97 -2.15
C LEU A 322 12.69 27.21 -3.59
N GLY A 323 11.46 27.67 -3.75
CA GLY A 323 10.82 27.88 -5.05
C GLY A 323 10.40 29.31 -5.26
N LEU A 324 10.56 29.80 -6.48
CA LEU A 324 10.01 31.06 -6.97
C LEU A 324 9.11 30.75 -8.18
N LEU A 325 7.88 31.21 -8.13
CA LEU A 325 6.94 31.20 -9.24
C LEU A 325 6.54 32.64 -9.55
N VAL A 326 6.58 33.03 -10.81
CA VAL A 326 6.12 34.33 -11.28
C VAL A 326 5.21 34.11 -12.49
N SER A 327 3.94 34.48 -12.35
CA SER A 327 2.97 34.51 -13.43
C SER A 327 2.68 35.94 -13.80
N TYR A 328 2.84 36.25 -15.07
CA TYR A 328 2.62 37.57 -15.63
C TYR A 328 1.69 37.49 -16.83
N ASN A 329 0.75 38.42 -16.94
CA ASN A 329 0.04 38.61 -18.17
C ASN A 329 -0.12 40.09 -18.53
N TYR A 330 -0.08 40.39 -19.82
CA TYR A 330 -0.35 41.70 -20.37
C TYR A 330 -1.67 41.69 -21.15
N ALA A 331 -2.58 42.59 -20.73
CA ALA A 331 -3.90 42.81 -21.34
C ALA A 331 -4.73 41.51 -21.50
N HIS A 332 -4.47 40.47 -20.71
CA HIS A 332 -5.06 39.11 -20.85
C HIS A 332 -4.82 38.47 -22.24
N LYS A 333 -3.80 38.96 -23.00
CA LYS A 333 -3.41 38.44 -24.30
C LYS A 333 -2.13 37.62 -24.26
N TYR A 334 -1.11 38.14 -23.59
CA TYR A 334 0.22 37.51 -23.50
C TYR A 334 0.47 37.07 -22.09
N TYR A 335 0.89 35.85 -21.93
CA TYR A 335 1.12 35.21 -20.64
C TYR A 335 2.55 34.67 -20.54
N ALA A 336 3.15 34.79 -19.40
CA ALA A 336 4.45 34.21 -19.10
C ALA A 336 4.43 33.65 -17.66
N ASP A 337 4.65 32.36 -17.53
CA ASP A 337 4.85 31.70 -16.24
C ASP A 337 6.29 31.25 -16.14
N LEU A 338 7.00 31.75 -15.14
CA LEU A 338 8.40 31.44 -14.87
C LEU A 338 8.49 30.80 -13.49
N ALA A 339 9.15 29.66 -13.37
CA ALA A 339 9.42 29.03 -12.10
C ALA A 339 10.88 28.60 -12.00
N ALA A 340 11.43 28.69 -10.81
CA ALA A 340 12.72 28.12 -10.46
C ALA A 340 12.65 27.50 -9.06
N ASN A 341 13.02 26.24 -8.93
CA ASN A 341 13.03 25.55 -7.65
C ASN A 341 14.44 25.03 -7.34
N VAL A 342 15.00 25.42 -6.20
CA VAL A 342 16.23 24.85 -5.66
C VAL A 342 15.83 23.63 -4.84
N VAL A 343 16.25 22.45 -5.28
CA VAL A 343 15.99 21.17 -4.62
C VAL A 343 17.25 20.70 -3.90
N HIS A 344 17.05 20.10 -2.72
CA HIS A 344 18.12 19.49 -1.94
C HIS A 344 17.83 18.00 -1.76
N SER A 345 18.85 17.15 -1.95
CA SER A 345 18.76 15.71 -1.67
C SER A 345 19.94 15.25 -0.80
N ALA A 346 19.64 14.74 0.39
CA ALA A 346 20.63 14.13 1.27
C ALA A 346 21.11 12.73 0.79
N LYS A 347 20.45 12.15 -0.21
CA LYS A 347 20.83 10.86 -0.82
C LYS A 347 22.06 10.97 -1.74
N LEU A 348 22.42 12.18 -2.15
CA LEU A 348 23.52 12.44 -3.08
C LEU A 348 24.83 12.82 -2.35
N PRO A 349 26.00 12.68 -3.03
CA PRO A 349 27.27 13.15 -2.52
C PRO A 349 27.24 14.64 -2.19
N GLU A 350 28.05 15.06 -1.24
CA GLU A 350 28.03 16.41 -0.69
C GLU A 350 28.10 17.52 -1.77
N GLY A 351 28.92 17.36 -2.77
CA GLY A 351 29.04 18.32 -3.89
C GLY A 351 27.84 18.37 -4.86
N ASN A 352 26.97 17.36 -4.83
CA ASN A 352 25.87 17.18 -5.80
C ASN A 352 24.47 17.24 -5.18
N ARG A 353 24.37 17.64 -3.90
CA ARG A 353 23.09 17.63 -3.15
C ARG A 353 22.09 18.69 -3.59
N ASN A 354 22.51 19.73 -4.28
CA ASN A 354 21.65 20.84 -4.68
C ASN A 354 21.55 20.94 -6.20
N ALA A 355 20.35 21.23 -6.69
CA ALA A 355 20.13 21.51 -8.10
C ALA A 355 19.01 22.55 -8.30
N ILE A 356 19.06 23.27 -9.41
CA ILE A 356 18.02 24.23 -9.81
C ILE A 356 17.16 23.59 -10.89
N SER A 357 15.83 23.60 -10.67
CA SER A 357 14.82 23.09 -11.60
C SER A 357 14.03 24.27 -12.19
N PRO A 358 14.46 24.83 -13.35
CA PRO A 358 13.76 25.92 -13.99
C PRO A 358 12.60 25.44 -14.88
N SER A 359 11.58 26.28 -14.99
CA SER A 359 10.45 26.10 -15.90
C SER A 359 10.03 27.46 -16.49
N ALA A 360 9.70 27.46 -17.76
CA ALA A 360 9.12 28.63 -18.42
C ALA A 360 7.99 28.19 -19.35
N THR A 361 6.84 28.85 -19.25
CA THR A 361 5.71 28.67 -20.17
C THR A 361 5.26 30.03 -20.70
N LEU A 362 5.11 30.11 -21.98
CA LEU A 362 4.58 31.28 -22.67
C LEU A 362 3.19 30.95 -23.22
N GLY A 363 2.26 31.89 -23.12
CA GLY A 363 0.92 31.76 -23.65
C GLY A 363 0.52 32.99 -24.48
N TRP A 364 -0.16 32.72 -25.58
CA TRP A 364 -0.70 33.75 -26.44
C TRP A 364 -2.18 33.49 -26.74
N ARG A 365 -3.03 34.40 -26.30
CA ARG A 365 -4.47 34.36 -26.57
C ARG A 365 -4.76 35.00 -27.89
N LEU A 366 -4.74 34.19 -28.94
CA LEU A 366 -4.92 34.59 -30.32
C LEU A 366 -6.29 35.24 -30.60
N SER A 367 -7.34 34.74 -29.92
CA SER A 367 -8.71 35.26 -30.07
C SER A 367 -8.88 36.73 -29.68
N GLU A 368 -7.97 37.29 -28.85
CA GLU A 368 -8.01 38.69 -28.45
C GLU A 368 -7.25 39.63 -29.42
N GLU A 369 -6.62 39.08 -30.42
CA GLU A 369 -5.89 39.88 -31.43
C GLU A 369 -6.83 40.50 -32.45
N ASN A 370 -6.46 41.67 -32.96
CA ASN A 370 -7.28 42.44 -33.86
C ASN A 370 -7.72 41.69 -35.13
N PHE A 371 -6.93 40.68 -35.56
CA PHE A 371 -7.22 39.86 -36.74
C PHE A 371 -8.18 38.68 -36.46
N LEU A 372 -8.48 38.34 -35.19
CA LEU A 372 -9.40 37.25 -34.80
C LEU A 372 -10.55 37.70 -33.90
N LYS A 373 -10.47 38.85 -33.23
CA LYS A 373 -11.46 39.28 -32.22
C LYS A 373 -12.89 39.45 -32.78
N ASP A 374 -13.03 39.72 -34.07
CA ASP A 374 -14.32 39.94 -34.73
C ASP A 374 -14.88 38.67 -35.39
N VAL A 375 -14.23 37.50 -35.18
CA VAL A 375 -14.67 36.19 -35.68
C VAL A 375 -15.74 35.61 -34.76
N ASN A 376 -17.02 35.74 -35.12
CA ASN A 376 -18.17 35.42 -34.26
C ASN A 376 -18.26 33.95 -33.78
N TRP A 377 -17.70 33.02 -34.54
CA TRP A 377 -17.71 31.60 -34.15
C TRP A 377 -16.53 31.18 -33.28
N LEU A 378 -15.51 32.03 -33.14
CA LEU A 378 -14.31 31.79 -32.32
C LEU A 378 -14.43 32.52 -30.98
N ASN A 379 -14.65 31.79 -29.91
CA ASN A 379 -14.81 32.37 -28.58
C ASN A 379 -13.49 32.50 -27.83
N ASP A 380 -12.63 31.49 -27.93
CA ASP A 380 -11.29 31.51 -27.36
C ASP A 380 -10.34 30.67 -28.21
N LEU A 381 -9.10 31.14 -28.36
CA LEU A 381 -8.03 30.41 -29.01
C LEU A 381 -6.71 30.78 -28.34
N ARG A 382 -6.02 29.82 -27.79
CA ARG A 382 -4.76 30.00 -27.06
C ARG A 382 -3.70 29.07 -27.59
N LEU A 383 -2.55 29.64 -27.85
CA LEU A 383 -1.30 28.92 -28.10
C LEU A 383 -0.44 28.99 -26.86
N THR A 384 0.11 27.86 -26.44
CA THR A 384 1.04 27.77 -25.32
C THR A 384 2.29 27.02 -25.71
N ALA A 385 3.44 27.41 -25.17
CA ALA A 385 4.71 26.69 -25.32
C ALA A 385 5.46 26.70 -24.01
N GLY A 386 5.94 25.56 -23.59
CA GLY A 386 6.61 25.40 -22.29
C GLY A 386 7.87 24.56 -22.39
N TYR A 387 8.84 24.90 -21.53
CA TYR A 387 10.04 24.10 -21.31
C TYR A 387 10.34 24.01 -19.82
N THR A 388 10.53 22.76 -19.32
CA THR A 388 10.78 22.48 -17.92
C THR A 388 11.98 21.56 -17.78
N VAL A 389 12.83 21.85 -16.80
CA VAL A 389 13.88 20.93 -16.33
C VAL A 389 13.61 20.60 -14.88
N LEU A 390 13.30 19.34 -14.59
CA LEU A 390 13.06 18.84 -13.24
C LEU A 390 14.23 17.96 -12.81
N ASN A 391 14.88 18.32 -11.72
CA ASN A 391 15.87 17.47 -11.04
C ASN A 391 15.15 16.68 -9.94
N GLN A 392 15.29 15.36 -9.95
CA GLN A 392 14.58 14.47 -9.03
C GLN A 392 15.51 13.38 -8.46
N ASP A 393 15.21 12.92 -7.25
CA ASP A 393 15.89 11.84 -6.56
C ASP A 393 14.96 10.67 -6.19
N LEU A 394 13.75 10.63 -6.79
CA LEU A 394 12.71 9.63 -6.50
C LEU A 394 13.17 8.20 -6.81
N ASP A 395 13.95 8.03 -7.88
CA ASP A 395 14.50 6.74 -8.30
C ASP A 395 15.80 6.38 -7.58
N ILE A 396 16.26 7.23 -6.65
CA ILE A 396 17.38 6.93 -5.75
C ILE A 396 16.78 6.27 -4.51
N SER A 397 16.76 4.93 -4.49
CA SER A 397 16.06 4.15 -3.48
C SER A 397 16.68 4.24 -2.10
N GLU A 398 18.00 4.35 -2.02
CA GLU A 398 18.78 4.25 -0.78
C GLU A 398 19.67 5.46 -0.54
N TYR A 399 19.99 5.71 0.73
CA TYR A 399 21.06 6.63 1.11
C TYR A 399 22.42 6.00 0.79
N PHE A 400 23.39 6.86 0.50
CA PHE A 400 24.79 6.46 0.25
C PHE A 400 25.00 5.50 -0.93
N MET A 401 24.13 5.48 -1.93
CA MET A 401 24.35 4.69 -3.16
C MET A 401 25.67 5.05 -3.87
N TYR A 402 26.20 6.22 -3.58
CA TYR A 402 27.49 6.69 -4.09
C TYR A 402 28.70 6.13 -3.34
N LYS A 403 28.51 5.43 -2.22
CA LYS A 403 29.62 4.80 -1.46
C LYS A 403 29.75 3.33 -1.79
N ASN A 404 30.99 2.83 -1.72
CA ASN A 404 31.25 1.40 -1.74
C ASN A 404 30.68 0.74 -0.48
N ILE A 405 30.12 -0.44 -0.63
CA ILE A 405 29.56 -1.26 0.46
C ILE A 405 30.12 -2.66 0.39
N PHE A 406 30.47 -3.16 1.56
CA PHE A 406 30.86 -4.54 1.80
C PHE A 406 29.90 -5.13 2.82
N THR A 407 29.44 -6.36 2.56
CA THR A 407 28.53 -7.08 3.47
C THR A 407 29.11 -8.46 3.78
N ALA A 408 28.84 -8.97 4.97
CA ALA A 408 29.24 -10.31 5.39
C ALA A 408 28.29 -11.37 4.77
N THR A 409 28.21 -11.40 3.44
CA THR A 409 27.37 -12.32 2.66
C THR A 409 28.19 -13.29 1.80
N GLY A 410 29.51 -13.25 1.94
CA GLY A 410 30.41 -14.09 1.15
C GLY A 410 30.44 -15.55 1.57
N THR A 411 31.31 -16.29 0.91
CA THR A 411 31.47 -17.72 1.14
C THR A 411 31.95 -18.02 2.55
N TRP A 412 31.46 -19.08 3.14
CA TRP A 412 31.95 -19.61 4.40
C TRP A 412 33.22 -20.43 4.18
N TRP A 413 34.27 -20.06 4.88
CA TRP A 413 35.56 -20.76 4.84
C TRP A 413 35.88 -21.36 6.21
N GLY A 414 36.28 -22.61 6.23
CA GLY A 414 36.87 -23.25 7.39
C GLY A 414 38.37 -23.02 7.44
N TRP A 415 38.84 -22.22 8.40
CA TRP A 415 40.25 -21.80 8.50
C TRP A 415 41.05 -22.55 9.57
N SER A 416 40.41 -23.41 10.34
CA SER A 416 41.09 -24.04 11.46
C SER A 416 40.66 -25.46 11.69
N ASP A 417 41.48 -26.19 12.41
CA ASP A 417 41.27 -27.57 12.91
C ASP A 417 40.08 -27.67 13.89
N ALA A 418 39.45 -26.55 14.23
CA ALA A 418 38.38 -26.46 15.22
C ALA A 418 36.96 -26.33 14.63
N ASN A 419 36.72 -26.67 13.40
CA ASN A 419 35.42 -26.57 12.72
C ASN A 419 34.75 -25.17 12.72
N ASN A 420 35.51 -24.12 12.97
CA ASN A 420 34.99 -22.76 12.90
C ASN A 420 35.02 -22.26 11.46
N SER A 421 33.86 -22.04 10.88
CA SER A 421 33.73 -21.38 9.58
C SER A 421 33.55 -19.87 9.78
N ILE A 422 34.25 -19.08 8.99
CA ILE A 422 34.16 -17.62 8.95
C ILE A 422 33.57 -17.21 7.62
N GLN A 423 32.52 -16.40 7.67
CA GLN A 423 31.93 -15.83 6.47
C GLN A 423 32.79 -14.65 5.97
N THR A 424 33.13 -14.66 4.70
CA THR A 424 33.86 -13.57 4.08
C THR A 424 32.94 -12.38 3.76
N SER A 425 33.55 -11.22 3.54
CA SER A 425 32.82 -10.03 3.08
C SER A 425 32.89 -9.93 1.57
N ASP A 426 31.73 -9.64 0.96
CA ASP A 426 31.64 -9.35 -0.47
C ASP A 426 31.37 -7.87 -0.72
N SER A 427 31.94 -7.36 -1.81
CA SER A 427 31.57 -6.04 -2.33
C SER A 427 30.20 -6.10 -3.00
N GLN A 428 29.32 -5.20 -2.61
CA GLN A 428 27.98 -5.05 -3.21
C GLN A 428 27.94 -3.98 -4.28
N ARG A 429 28.86 -3.02 -4.22
CA ARG A 429 29.01 -1.94 -5.21
C ARG A 429 30.31 -1.15 -5.00
N GLY A 430 30.81 -0.57 -6.06
CA GLY A 430 31.86 0.44 -6.02
C GLY A 430 31.34 1.82 -5.65
N GLY A 431 32.25 2.72 -5.30
CA GLY A 431 31.94 4.12 -4.99
C GLY A 431 31.86 5.00 -6.24
N ASN A 432 31.00 6.05 -6.21
CA ASN A 432 30.89 7.07 -7.25
C ASN A 432 30.48 8.43 -6.67
N ASP A 433 31.44 9.27 -6.35
CA ASP A 433 31.20 10.61 -5.80
C ASP A 433 30.63 11.60 -6.84
N LYS A 434 30.48 11.18 -8.11
CA LYS A 434 29.86 11.98 -9.17
C LYS A 434 28.37 11.70 -9.36
N LEU A 435 27.79 10.83 -8.55
CA LEU A 435 26.35 10.54 -8.61
C LEU A 435 25.54 11.82 -8.43
N GLY A 436 24.58 12.07 -9.31
CA GLY A 436 23.79 13.29 -9.33
C GLY A 436 22.29 13.03 -9.51
N PHE A 437 21.52 14.12 -9.57
CA PHE A 437 20.10 14.07 -9.85
C PHE A 437 19.79 13.45 -11.21
N ILE A 438 18.68 12.75 -11.27
CA ILE A 438 18.04 12.37 -12.52
C ILE A 438 17.32 13.61 -13.07
N LYS A 439 17.53 13.92 -14.36
CA LYS A 439 17.00 15.12 -14.99
C LYS A 439 15.88 14.77 -15.98
N ARG A 440 14.68 15.26 -15.71
CA ARG A 440 13.58 15.21 -16.65
C ARG A 440 13.45 16.57 -17.37
N LYS A 441 13.60 16.56 -18.67
CA LYS A 441 13.45 17.73 -19.55
C LYS A 441 12.18 17.54 -20.35
N GLU A 442 11.29 18.52 -20.32
CA GLU A 442 10.03 18.46 -21.04
C GLU A 442 9.82 19.72 -21.87
N PHE A 443 9.52 19.53 -23.14
CA PHE A 443 9.06 20.54 -24.05
C PHE A 443 7.62 20.23 -24.43
N ASN A 444 6.74 21.23 -24.35
CA ASN A 444 5.35 21.09 -24.76
C ASN A 444 4.88 22.29 -25.59
N VAL A 445 3.95 22.04 -26.52
CA VAL A 445 3.22 23.05 -27.27
C VAL A 445 1.77 22.65 -27.32
N GLY A 446 0.90 23.56 -26.87
CA GLY A 446 -0.53 23.33 -26.81
C GLY A 446 -1.33 24.37 -27.59
N LEU A 447 -2.39 23.92 -28.24
CA LEU A 447 -3.39 24.75 -28.85
C LEU A 447 -4.75 24.38 -28.25
N ASN A 448 -5.39 25.36 -27.59
CA ASN A 448 -6.69 25.17 -26.96
C ASN A 448 -7.68 26.17 -27.56
N GLY A 449 -8.91 25.74 -27.80
CA GLY A 449 -9.93 26.61 -28.35
C GLY A 449 -11.34 26.29 -27.90
N ALA A 450 -12.19 27.33 -27.99
CA ALA A 450 -13.62 27.23 -27.76
C ALA A 450 -14.36 27.94 -28.91
N LEU A 451 -15.33 27.25 -29.50
CA LEU A 451 -16.01 27.66 -30.71
C LEU A 451 -17.53 27.64 -30.49
N PHE A 452 -18.26 28.39 -31.36
CA PHE A 452 -19.73 28.38 -31.47
C PHE A 452 -20.43 28.68 -30.13
N SER A 453 -20.10 29.81 -29.51
CA SER A 453 -20.62 30.24 -28.22
C SER A 453 -20.27 29.24 -27.10
N ASN A 454 -19.02 28.73 -27.12
CA ASN A 454 -18.48 27.73 -26.19
C ASN A 454 -19.17 26.36 -26.24
N ARG A 455 -19.88 26.04 -27.35
CA ARG A 455 -20.49 24.71 -27.50
C ARG A 455 -19.46 23.63 -27.86
N LEU A 456 -18.45 23.98 -28.64
CA LEU A 456 -17.37 23.08 -29.01
C LEU A 456 -16.05 23.55 -28.38
N SER A 457 -15.41 22.69 -27.60
CA SER A 457 -14.08 22.92 -27.05
C SER A 457 -13.10 21.88 -27.57
N PHE A 458 -11.88 22.30 -27.87
CA PHE A 458 -10.82 21.38 -28.25
C PHE A 458 -9.51 21.73 -27.55
N ALA A 459 -8.67 20.74 -27.35
CA ALA A 459 -7.30 20.89 -26.92
C ALA A 459 -6.42 19.90 -27.67
N VAL A 460 -5.30 20.40 -28.21
CA VAL A 460 -4.25 19.59 -28.83
C VAL A 460 -2.95 19.94 -28.13
N ASN A 461 -2.24 18.98 -27.60
CA ASN A 461 -0.98 19.21 -26.92
C ASN A 461 0.07 18.23 -27.42
N TYR A 462 1.16 18.75 -27.98
CA TYR A 462 2.36 17.98 -28.30
C TYR A 462 3.33 18.06 -27.14
N TYR A 463 3.91 16.94 -26.75
CA TYR A 463 4.95 16.89 -25.74
C TYR A 463 6.13 16.00 -26.15
N ASN A 464 7.31 16.38 -25.67
CA ASN A 464 8.53 15.61 -25.78
C ASN A 464 9.27 15.66 -24.43
N THR A 465 9.26 14.52 -23.74
CA THR A 465 9.90 14.35 -22.43
C THR A 465 11.14 13.50 -22.57
N VAL A 466 12.26 13.97 -22.07
CA VAL A 466 13.52 13.23 -21.99
C VAL A 466 13.92 13.11 -20.51
N THR A 467 13.98 11.90 -20.01
CA THR A 467 14.56 11.60 -18.68
C THR A 467 15.97 11.11 -18.89
N ASP A 468 16.93 11.79 -18.30
CA ASP A 468 18.37 11.59 -18.50
C ASP A 468 19.04 11.34 -17.15
N GLY A 469 20.02 10.43 -17.13
CA GLY A 469 20.75 10.08 -15.93
C GLY A 469 20.02 9.12 -15.00
N LEU A 470 19.16 8.24 -15.53
CA LEU A 470 18.60 7.13 -14.76
C LEU A 470 19.73 6.28 -14.18
N LEU A 471 19.58 5.87 -12.91
CA LEU A 471 20.61 5.09 -12.26
C LEU A 471 20.70 3.69 -12.84
N ALA A 472 21.91 3.26 -13.06
CA ALA A 472 22.24 1.89 -13.46
C ALA A 472 23.57 1.46 -12.81
N GLN A 473 23.72 0.16 -12.63
CA GLN A 473 24.97 -0.51 -12.27
C GLN A 473 25.35 -1.38 -13.48
N PRO A 474 25.91 -0.79 -14.56
CA PRO A 474 26.08 -1.45 -15.85
C PRO A 474 27.40 -2.23 -15.87
N ASP A 475 27.36 -3.49 -15.48
CA ASP A 475 28.52 -4.40 -15.47
C ASP A 475 29.18 -4.57 -16.85
N TYR A 476 28.39 -4.48 -17.92
CA TYR A 476 28.84 -4.65 -19.32
C TYR A 476 29.76 -3.52 -19.85
N ILE A 477 29.81 -2.37 -19.21
CA ILE A 477 30.74 -1.27 -19.58
C ILE A 477 32.01 -1.26 -18.74
N TYR A 478 32.07 -2.11 -17.71
CA TYR A 478 33.24 -2.22 -16.84
C TYR A 478 34.02 -3.50 -17.15
N PRO A 479 35.33 -3.54 -16.87
CA PRO A 479 36.11 -4.77 -17.04
C PRO A 479 35.53 -5.93 -16.24
N SER A 480 35.56 -7.14 -16.81
CA SER A 480 34.95 -8.34 -16.21
C SER A 480 35.49 -8.70 -14.83
N TYR A 481 36.70 -8.29 -14.50
CA TYR A 481 37.28 -8.52 -13.16
C TYR A 481 36.65 -7.66 -12.04
N MET A 482 35.82 -6.66 -12.37
CA MET A 482 35.08 -5.86 -11.39
C MET A 482 33.80 -6.56 -10.92
N HIS A 483 33.44 -7.69 -11.50
CA HIS A 483 32.29 -8.47 -11.13
C HIS A 483 32.63 -9.96 -11.14
N THR A 484 32.27 -10.66 -10.07
CA THR A 484 32.40 -12.13 -9.99
C THR A 484 31.04 -12.78 -9.86
N TYR A 485 30.87 -13.95 -10.50
CA TYR A 485 29.59 -14.66 -10.48
C TYR A 485 29.50 -15.67 -9.33
N TRP A 486 30.64 -16.12 -8.86
CA TRP A 486 30.72 -16.99 -7.70
C TRP A 486 32.09 -16.90 -7.01
N PRO A 487 32.15 -16.52 -5.73
CA PRO A 487 31.08 -15.85 -4.97
C PRO A 487 30.69 -14.54 -5.64
N VAL A 488 29.40 -14.16 -5.53
CA VAL A 488 28.89 -12.92 -6.16
C VAL A 488 29.47 -11.71 -5.43
N SER A 489 30.29 -10.96 -6.13
CA SER A 489 30.88 -9.72 -5.62
C SER A 489 31.04 -8.72 -6.76
N THR A 490 30.69 -7.46 -6.55
CA THR A 490 30.82 -6.43 -7.58
C THR A 490 31.41 -5.14 -7.06
N PHE A 491 32.36 -4.57 -7.79
CA PHE A 491 32.93 -3.25 -7.60
C PHE A 491 32.39 -2.23 -8.59
N VAL A 492 31.43 -2.63 -9.40
CA VAL A 492 30.75 -1.73 -10.35
C VAL A 492 29.92 -0.70 -9.58
N PRO A 493 30.14 0.60 -9.79
CA PRO A 493 29.37 1.65 -9.11
C PRO A 493 28.01 1.88 -9.78
N TYR A 494 27.09 2.49 -9.04
CA TYR A 494 25.95 3.15 -9.65
C TYR A 494 26.35 4.42 -10.37
N ILE A 495 25.87 4.62 -11.57
CA ILE A 495 26.12 5.81 -12.38
C ILE A 495 24.82 6.35 -12.99
N ASN A 496 24.80 7.64 -13.31
CA ASN A 496 23.74 8.30 -14.08
C ASN A 496 23.91 7.97 -15.57
N TYR A 497 23.39 6.82 -16.02
CA TYR A 497 23.67 6.28 -17.36
C TYR A 497 22.45 6.21 -18.27
N GLY A 498 21.30 5.77 -17.73
CA GLY A 498 20.11 5.50 -18.51
C GLY A 498 19.46 6.78 -19.06
N LYS A 499 18.82 6.65 -20.24
CA LYS A 499 18.09 7.72 -20.88
C LYS A 499 16.81 7.20 -21.51
N ASN A 500 15.69 7.84 -21.19
CA ASN A 500 14.38 7.55 -21.76
C ASN A 500 13.84 8.77 -22.50
N ARG A 501 13.15 8.54 -23.61
CA ARG A 501 12.43 9.57 -24.34
C ARG A 501 10.99 9.16 -24.56
N ARG A 502 10.08 10.07 -24.28
CA ARG A 502 8.65 9.91 -24.55
C ARG A 502 8.17 11.11 -25.37
N THR A 503 7.52 10.84 -26.49
CA THR A 503 6.94 11.87 -27.36
C THR A 503 5.50 11.47 -27.66
N GLY A 504 4.59 12.43 -27.64
CA GLY A 504 3.19 12.15 -27.91
C GLY A 504 2.41 13.40 -28.25
N VAL A 505 1.17 13.16 -28.67
CA VAL A 505 0.14 14.17 -28.89
C VAL A 505 -1.09 13.76 -28.12
N ASP A 506 -1.59 14.65 -27.27
CA ASP A 506 -2.86 14.49 -26.58
C ASP A 506 -3.91 15.33 -27.32
N PHE A 507 -5.08 14.75 -27.53
CA PHE A 507 -6.21 15.41 -28.15
C PHE A 507 -7.45 15.27 -27.27
N SER A 508 -8.17 16.39 -27.06
CA SER A 508 -9.44 16.41 -26.35
C SER A 508 -10.46 17.20 -27.18
N LEU A 509 -11.67 16.67 -27.27
CA LEU A 509 -12.81 17.33 -27.91
C LEU A 509 -14.02 17.24 -26.98
N GLY A 510 -14.64 18.36 -26.71
CA GLY A 510 -15.85 18.47 -25.90
C GLY A 510 -16.95 19.19 -26.63
N TYR A 511 -18.16 18.64 -26.64
CA TYR A 511 -19.36 19.30 -27.17
C TYR A 511 -20.43 19.41 -26.07
N LYS A 512 -21.02 20.61 -25.93
CA LYS A 512 -22.07 20.89 -24.97
C LYS A 512 -23.17 21.70 -25.64
N ASP A 513 -24.38 21.20 -25.60
CA ASP A 513 -25.57 21.94 -26.06
C ASP A 513 -26.68 21.91 -24.99
N LYS A 514 -27.63 22.85 -25.10
CA LYS A 514 -28.85 22.79 -24.29
C LYS A 514 -29.85 21.95 -25.10
N VAL A 515 -30.32 20.89 -24.49
CA VAL A 515 -31.44 20.07 -24.95
C VAL A 515 -32.75 20.71 -24.52
#